data_e19ae7a1dd80e94a5c8b8cd8a02cd4a4
#
_entry.id   e19ae7a1dd80e94a5c8b8cd8a02cd4a4
#
_cell.length_a   1.000
_cell.length_b   1.000
_cell.length_c   1.000
_cell.angle_alpha   90.00
_cell.angle_beta   90.00
_cell.angle_gamma   90.00
#
_symmetry.space_group_name_H-M   'P 1'
#
loop_
_entity.id
_entity.type
_entity.pdbx_description
1 polymer ?
#
loop_
_entity_poly.entity_id
_entity_poly.type
_entity_poly.pdbx_seq_one_letter_code
_entity_poly.pdbx_strand_id
1 'polypeptide(L)'
;VDGHRQDLSGGLPPILVAIDTTPLRQTRAGTARYLRGLLDHLDVPVREVSFPATSRLRTVAADAIWYPRLHEDGADVLHCPTFRGPFSSRVPLVVTVHDLAVLRRPDWFNRWTRTYSRLAVPRVVRAASCVIAVSESTKRELVDLLAVPAAKIRVVPNAVEDVFTPEGPRAEGDYALAVGTLEPRKNLQRIAAAVEGELRVVGVRGWGGVESPPNVVWLGEVSDEELARLYRGARCLVYASLYEGFGIPVAEALACGCPIVTSTGSAMAEVAGEDATYVDPADVESIRAGIARAFRPEPRRVADWADVARATQAIYEELAG
;
A
#
# COMPACT_ATOMS: atom_id res chain seq x y z
N VAL A 1 39.18 -47.03 -8.66
CA VAL A 1 39.04 -46.37 -7.36
C VAL A 1 38.61 -44.92 -7.63
N ASP A 2 37.35 -44.71 -7.92
CA ASP A 2 36.80 -43.39 -8.17
C ASP A 2 36.21 -42.86 -6.88
N GLY A 3 36.88 -41.90 -6.29
CA GLY A 3 36.42 -41.15 -5.15
C GLY A 3 35.33 -40.16 -5.54
N HIS A 4 34.07 -40.47 -5.25
CA HIS A 4 33.01 -39.52 -5.19
C HIS A 4 33.31 -38.46 -4.12
N ARG A 5 33.76 -37.31 -4.50
CA ARG A 5 33.69 -36.12 -3.66
C ARG A 5 32.21 -35.71 -3.58
N GLN A 6 31.55 -36.02 -2.51
CA GLN A 6 30.32 -35.36 -2.12
C GLN A 6 30.64 -33.91 -1.85
N ASP A 7 30.04 -33.06 -2.68
CA ASP A 7 30.04 -31.60 -2.51
C ASP A 7 29.16 -31.26 -1.29
N LEU A 8 29.82 -31.11 -0.13
CA LEU A 8 29.18 -30.67 1.11
C LEU A 8 29.10 -29.14 1.12
N SER A 9 28.45 -28.54 0.13
CA SER A 9 27.91 -27.19 0.28
C SER A 9 26.64 -27.29 1.14
N GLY A 10 26.84 -27.37 2.47
CA GLY A 10 25.78 -27.37 3.46
C GLY A 10 25.11 -26.00 3.54
N GLY A 11 24.35 -25.63 2.51
CA GLY A 11 23.36 -24.57 2.62
C GLY A 11 22.24 -25.04 3.57
N LEU A 12 21.83 -24.18 4.50
CA LEU A 12 20.62 -24.40 5.28
C LEU A 12 19.46 -24.73 4.33
N PRO A 13 18.54 -25.62 4.70
CA PRO A 13 17.38 -25.89 3.86
C PRO A 13 16.64 -24.57 3.58
N PRO A 14 16.10 -24.40 2.37
CA PRO A 14 15.41 -23.17 2.02
C PRO A 14 14.24 -22.94 2.98
N ILE A 15 14.13 -21.71 3.50
CA ILE A 15 13.07 -21.28 4.42
C ILE A 15 11.73 -21.38 3.70
N LEU A 16 10.75 -22.05 4.31
CA LEU A 16 9.37 -22.10 3.81
C LEU A 16 8.53 -21.01 4.47
N VAL A 17 7.99 -20.09 3.67
CA VAL A 17 7.15 -19.00 4.16
C VAL A 17 5.67 -19.26 3.84
N ALA A 18 4.81 -19.28 4.86
CA ALA A 18 3.36 -19.27 4.67
C ALA A 18 2.90 -17.82 4.50
N ILE A 19 2.22 -17.49 3.39
CA ILE A 19 1.72 -16.13 3.11
C ILE A 19 0.19 -16.15 2.99
N ASP A 20 -0.49 -15.23 3.70
CA ASP A 20 -1.93 -15.06 3.58
C ASP A 20 -2.28 -14.32 2.28
N THR A 21 -2.83 -15.07 1.32
CA THR A 21 -3.27 -14.55 0.01
C THR A 21 -4.76 -14.19 -0.02
N THR A 22 -5.44 -14.15 1.11
CA THR A 22 -6.85 -13.73 1.22
C THR A 22 -7.13 -12.37 0.55
N PRO A 23 -6.26 -11.35 0.63
CA PRO A 23 -6.47 -10.06 -0.03
C PRO A 23 -6.61 -10.16 -1.55
N LEU A 24 -5.95 -11.10 -2.23
CA LEU A 24 -6.06 -11.29 -3.68
C LEU A 24 -7.48 -11.66 -4.13
N ARG A 25 -8.25 -12.27 -3.24
CA ARG A 25 -9.65 -12.68 -3.50
C ARG A 25 -10.67 -11.63 -3.13
N GLN A 26 -10.28 -10.61 -2.34
CA GLN A 26 -11.20 -9.61 -1.77
C GLN A 26 -11.12 -8.27 -2.48
N THR A 27 -10.00 -7.92 -3.06
CA THR A 27 -9.76 -6.60 -3.67
C THR A 27 -8.78 -6.67 -4.83
N ARG A 28 -8.84 -5.68 -5.71
CA ARG A 28 -7.81 -5.40 -6.71
C ARG A 28 -6.98 -4.17 -6.36
N ALA A 29 -7.28 -3.52 -5.23
CA ALA A 29 -6.63 -2.28 -4.77
C ALA A 29 -5.19 -2.50 -4.28
N GLY A 30 -4.58 -1.48 -3.72
CA GLY A 30 -3.15 -1.41 -3.37
C GLY A 30 -2.60 -2.61 -2.60
N THR A 31 -3.34 -3.18 -1.64
CA THR A 31 -2.89 -4.37 -0.90
C THR A 31 -2.75 -5.61 -1.79
N ALA A 32 -3.68 -5.83 -2.73
CA ALA A 32 -3.57 -6.96 -3.66
C ALA A 32 -2.44 -6.74 -4.66
N ARG A 33 -2.17 -5.50 -5.05
CA ARG A 33 -1.04 -5.12 -5.88
C ARG A 33 0.29 -5.38 -5.16
N TYR A 34 0.41 -4.90 -3.92
CA TYR A 34 1.54 -5.20 -3.05
C TYR A 34 1.83 -6.71 -2.97
N LEU A 35 0.78 -7.50 -2.71
CA LEU A 35 0.94 -8.94 -2.53
C LEU A 35 1.35 -9.66 -3.82
N ARG A 36 0.81 -9.28 -4.99
CA ARG A 36 1.25 -9.84 -6.28
C ARG A 36 2.71 -9.51 -6.53
N GLY A 37 3.08 -8.22 -6.46
CA GLY A 37 4.45 -7.80 -6.68
C GLY A 37 5.43 -8.49 -5.74
N LEU A 38 5.06 -8.69 -4.47
CA LEU A 38 5.88 -9.44 -3.52
C LEU A 38 6.03 -10.92 -3.94
N LEU A 39 4.91 -11.61 -4.23
CA LEU A 39 4.92 -13.03 -4.60
C LEU A 39 5.70 -13.30 -5.89
N ASP A 40 5.60 -12.40 -6.87
CA ASP A 40 6.26 -12.54 -8.17
C ASP A 40 7.79 -12.36 -8.09
N HIS A 41 8.31 -11.79 -6.98
CA HIS A 41 9.72 -11.46 -6.83
C HIS A 41 10.41 -12.11 -5.61
N LEU A 42 9.68 -12.86 -4.78
CA LEU A 42 10.30 -13.63 -3.69
C LEU A 42 11.08 -14.83 -4.24
N ASP A 43 12.31 -14.99 -3.76
CA ASP A 43 13.19 -16.12 -4.10
C ASP A 43 13.26 -17.13 -2.93
N VAL A 44 12.12 -17.43 -2.33
CA VAL A 44 11.97 -18.46 -1.29
C VAL A 44 10.72 -19.30 -1.54
N PRO A 45 10.68 -20.57 -1.14
CA PRO A 45 9.47 -21.36 -1.19
C PRO A 45 8.32 -20.71 -0.44
N VAL A 46 7.20 -20.49 -1.14
CA VAL A 46 6.00 -19.87 -0.58
C VAL A 46 4.87 -20.88 -0.53
N ARG A 47 4.22 -20.98 0.62
CA ARG A 47 2.92 -21.63 0.77
C ARG A 47 1.83 -20.58 0.86
N GLU A 48 0.98 -20.51 -0.15
CA GLU A 48 -0.18 -19.65 -0.12
C GLU A 48 -1.27 -20.20 0.80
N VAL A 49 -1.73 -19.39 1.73
CA VAL A 49 -2.87 -19.71 2.60
C VAL A 49 -3.95 -18.64 2.41
N SER A 50 -5.22 -19.05 2.29
CA SER A 50 -6.28 -18.09 2.09
C SER A 50 -7.59 -18.50 2.73
N PHE A 51 -8.28 -17.54 3.35
CA PHE A 51 -9.61 -17.74 3.89
C PHE A 51 -10.58 -16.68 3.33
N PRO A 52 -11.43 -17.05 2.36
CA PRO A 52 -12.38 -16.14 1.78
C PRO A 52 -13.53 -15.86 2.77
N ALA A 53 -13.38 -14.81 3.58
CA ALA A 53 -14.42 -14.35 4.48
C ALA A 53 -15.43 -13.51 3.70
N THR A 54 -16.57 -14.10 3.34
CA THR A 54 -17.62 -13.45 2.55
C THR A 54 -18.70 -12.74 3.41
N SER A 55 -18.59 -12.82 4.75
CA SER A 55 -19.51 -12.19 5.69
C SER A 55 -18.82 -11.79 6.99
N ARG A 56 -19.46 -10.87 7.76
CA ARG A 56 -18.95 -10.42 9.07
C ARG A 56 -18.68 -11.57 10.05
N LEU A 57 -19.58 -12.55 10.10
CA LEU A 57 -19.43 -13.73 10.95
C LEU A 57 -18.24 -14.58 10.51
N ARG A 58 -18.07 -14.78 9.19
CA ARG A 58 -16.92 -15.51 8.65
C ARG A 58 -15.61 -14.75 8.89
N THR A 59 -15.64 -13.42 8.88
CA THR A 59 -14.49 -12.59 9.24
C THR A 59 -14.04 -12.86 10.68
N VAL A 60 -14.98 -12.82 11.64
CA VAL A 60 -14.67 -13.13 13.06
C VAL A 60 -14.22 -14.57 13.22
N ALA A 61 -14.87 -15.51 12.54
CA ALA A 61 -14.47 -16.92 12.58
C ALA A 61 -13.07 -17.14 11.98
N ALA A 62 -12.73 -16.41 10.92
CA ALA A 62 -11.37 -16.44 10.37
C ALA A 62 -10.35 -16.02 11.42
N ASP A 63 -10.54 -14.85 12.02
CA ASP A 63 -9.55 -14.28 12.94
C ASP A 63 -9.51 -15.04 14.30
N ALA A 64 -10.65 -15.53 14.78
CA ALA A 64 -10.72 -16.22 16.07
C ALA A 64 -10.43 -17.73 16.00
N ILE A 65 -10.67 -18.38 14.88
CA ILE A 65 -10.63 -19.83 14.76
C ILE A 65 -9.66 -20.30 13.69
N TRP A 66 -9.75 -19.73 12.48
CA TRP A 66 -8.99 -20.22 11.34
C TRP A 66 -7.51 -19.79 11.43
N TYR A 67 -7.21 -18.51 11.62
CA TYR A 67 -5.83 -18.07 11.78
C TYR A 67 -5.10 -18.74 12.95
N PRO A 68 -5.68 -18.89 14.16
CA PRO A 68 -5.04 -19.65 15.23
C PRO A 68 -4.86 -21.15 14.94
N ARG A 69 -5.65 -21.70 14.01
CA ARG A 69 -5.56 -23.09 13.55
C ARG A 69 -4.85 -23.25 12.21
N LEU A 70 -4.36 -22.16 11.62
CA LEU A 70 -3.39 -22.26 10.56
C LEU A 70 -2.21 -23.04 11.12
N HIS A 71 -2.25 -24.34 10.83
CA HIS A 71 -1.10 -25.17 11.05
C HIS A 71 -0.08 -24.73 10.02
N GLU A 72 0.90 -24.04 10.51
CA GLU A 72 2.09 -23.68 9.77
C GLU A 72 2.91 -24.97 9.48
N ASP A 73 2.23 -26.07 9.13
CA ASP A 73 2.80 -27.42 8.97
C ASP A 73 4.06 -27.35 8.12
N GLY A 74 5.22 -27.25 8.79
CA GLY A 74 6.52 -27.12 8.18
C GLY A 74 6.88 -25.73 7.63
N ALA A 75 6.06 -24.68 7.83
CA ALA A 75 6.48 -23.32 7.53
C ALA A 75 7.36 -22.74 8.66
N ASP A 76 8.41 -22.03 8.30
CA ASP A 76 9.33 -21.40 9.23
C ASP A 76 8.84 -20.01 9.66
N VAL A 77 8.10 -19.32 8.79
CA VAL A 77 7.54 -17.99 9.01
C VAL A 77 6.12 -17.91 8.47
N LEU A 78 5.23 -17.19 9.17
CA LEU A 78 3.91 -16.80 8.67
C LEU A 78 3.90 -15.30 8.37
N HIS A 79 3.52 -14.91 7.15
CA HIS A 79 3.34 -13.53 6.76
C HIS A 79 1.88 -13.20 6.46
N CYS A 80 1.34 -12.24 7.20
CA CYS A 80 0.04 -11.63 6.94
C CYS A 80 0.27 -10.24 6.30
N PRO A 81 -0.03 -10.07 5.00
CA PRO A 81 0.25 -8.83 4.27
C PRO A 81 -0.76 -7.71 4.56
N THR A 82 -1.47 -7.82 5.67
CA THR A 82 -2.39 -6.82 6.23
C THR A 82 -2.32 -6.90 7.76
N PHE A 83 -2.92 -5.91 8.44
CA PHE A 83 -3.08 -5.97 9.90
C PHE A 83 -4.11 -7.03 10.38
N ARG A 84 -4.58 -7.90 9.50
CA ARG A 84 -5.37 -9.09 9.86
C ARG A 84 -4.45 -10.28 9.99
N GLY A 85 -4.67 -11.10 10.99
CA GLY A 85 -3.83 -12.27 11.26
C GLY A 85 -4.18 -12.92 12.60
N PRO A 86 -3.43 -13.96 13.00
CA PRO A 86 -3.62 -14.64 14.27
C PRO A 86 -3.29 -13.72 15.46
N PHE A 87 -3.97 -13.94 16.59
CA PHE A 87 -3.64 -13.30 17.86
C PHE A 87 -2.49 -13.99 18.61
N SER A 88 -2.04 -15.13 18.09
CA SER A 88 -0.86 -15.88 18.51
C SER A 88 -0.41 -16.77 17.35
N SER A 89 0.89 -17.00 17.20
CA SER A 89 1.48 -17.89 16.20
C SER A 89 2.48 -18.85 16.87
N ARG A 90 2.66 -20.04 16.31
CA ARG A 90 3.67 -21.01 16.74
C ARG A 90 5.01 -20.79 16.05
N VAL A 91 4.97 -20.15 14.90
CA VAL A 91 6.14 -19.70 14.15
C VAL A 91 6.23 -18.18 14.17
N PRO A 92 7.38 -17.58 13.89
CA PRO A 92 7.50 -16.14 13.73
C PRO A 92 6.43 -15.57 12.80
N LEU A 93 5.72 -14.54 13.29
CA LEU A 93 4.65 -13.85 12.54
C LEU A 93 5.16 -12.51 12.02
N VAL A 94 5.10 -12.32 10.73
CA VAL A 94 5.32 -11.03 10.06
C VAL A 94 3.97 -10.43 9.67
N VAL A 95 3.78 -9.15 9.92
CA VAL A 95 2.54 -8.42 9.59
C VAL A 95 2.89 -7.17 8.83
N THR A 96 2.35 -6.99 7.62
CA THR A 96 2.49 -5.72 6.89
C THR A 96 1.33 -4.79 7.23
N VAL A 97 1.66 -3.56 7.60
CA VAL A 97 0.69 -2.49 7.90
C VAL A 97 0.80 -1.42 6.82
N HIS A 98 -0.25 -1.33 5.99
CA HIS A 98 -0.31 -0.34 4.91
C HIS A 98 -0.75 1.04 5.40
N ASP A 99 -1.68 1.09 6.35
CA ASP A 99 -2.13 2.31 7.03
C ASP A 99 -2.82 1.98 8.35
N LEU A 100 -3.07 3.00 9.16
CA LEU A 100 -3.87 2.93 10.38
C LEU A 100 -5.08 3.88 10.33
N ALA A 101 -5.62 4.17 9.15
CA ALA A 101 -6.75 5.06 8.94
C ALA A 101 -7.94 4.72 9.84
N VAL A 102 -8.24 3.44 10.01
CA VAL A 102 -9.35 2.95 10.84
C VAL A 102 -9.19 3.30 12.34
N LEU A 103 -7.97 3.47 12.81
CA LEU A 103 -7.67 3.89 14.19
C LEU A 103 -7.55 5.42 14.29
N ARG A 104 -6.94 6.07 13.29
CA ARG A 104 -6.69 7.52 13.27
C ARG A 104 -7.95 8.32 12.97
N ARG A 105 -8.77 7.84 12.04
CA ARG A 105 -10.02 8.48 11.58
C ARG A 105 -11.18 7.48 11.57
N PRO A 106 -11.58 6.99 12.75
CA PRO A 106 -12.63 5.98 12.87
C PRO A 106 -13.99 6.47 12.35
N ASP A 107 -14.20 7.78 12.26
CA ASP A 107 -15.37 8.44 11.69
C ASP A 107 -15.58 8.13 10.20
N TRP A 108 -14.53 7.79 9.45
CA TRP A 108 -14.64 7.42 8.04
C TRP A 108 -15.16 5.99 7.80
N PHE A 109 -15.20 5.18 8.84
CA PHE A 109 -15.54 3.77 8.74
C PHE A 109 -16.88 3.44 9.42
N ASN A 110 -17.57 2.43 8.92
CA ASN A 110 -18.80 1.94 9.56
C ASN A 110 -18.53 1.40 10.98
N ARG A 111 -19.58 1.36 11.81
CA ARG A 111 -19.47 0.95 13.23
C ARG A 111 -18.82 -0.41 13.42
N TRP A 112 -19.10 -1.37 12.54
CA TRP A 112 -18.50 -2.70 12.62
C TRP A 112 -16.98 -2.65 12.40
N THR A 113 -16.54 -2.10 11.28
CA THR A 113 -15.12 -1.98 10.95
C THR A 113 -14.36 -1.25 12.05
N ARG A 114 -14.90 -0.11 12.52
CA ARG A 114 -14.32 0.67 13.60
C ARG A 114 -14.16 -0.12 14.90
N THR A 115 -15.23 -0.77 15.37
CA THR A 115 -15.22 -1.50 16.65
C THR A 115 -14.32 -2.73 16.56
N TYR A 116 -14.42 -3.46 15.46
CA TYR A 116 -13.64 -4.66 15.25
C TYR A 116 -12.14 -4.35 15.13
N SER A 117 -11.74 -3.37 14.32
CA SER A 117 -10.33 -3.02 14.14
C SER A 117 -9.68 -2.48 15.41
N ARG A 118 -10.41 -1.73 16.23
CA ARG A 118 -9.90 -1.28 17.56
C ARG A 118 -9.51 -2.44 18.48
N LEU A 119 -10.14 -3.59 18.32
CA LEU A 119 -9.85 -4.79 19.12
C LEU A 119 -8.82 -5.71 18.44
N ALA A 120 -8.94 -5.91 17.14
CA ALA A 120 -8.14 -6.87 16.39
C ALA A 120 -6.73 -6.33 16.08
N VAL A 121 -6.61 -5.10 15.54
CA VAL A 121 -5.32 -4.55 15.12
C VAL A 121 -4.26 -4.56 16.22
N PRO A 122 -4.54 -4.06 17.45
CA PRO A 122 -3.54 -4.09 18.51
C PRO A 122 -3.11 -5.51 18.91
N ARG A 123 -4.03 -6.50 18.81
CA ARG A 123 -3.71 -7.89 19.15
C ARG A 123 -2.81 -8.55 18.13
N VAL A 124 -3.14 -8.39 16.85
CA VAL A 124 -2.33 -8.94 15.74
C VAL A 124 -0.93 -8.34 15.75
N VAL A 125 -0.83 -7.02 15.84
CA VAL A 125 0.46 -6.31 15.84
C VAL A 125 1.32 -6.66 17.07
N ARG A 126 0.71 -6.91 18.23
CA ARG A 126 1.43 -7.41 19.43
C ARG A 126 1.92 -8.84 19.25
N ALA A 127 1.11 -9.70 18.64
CA ALA A 127 1.46 -11.09 18.38
C ALA A 127 2.57 -11.23 17.33
N ALA A 128 2.71 -10.29 16.42
CA ALA A 128 3.73 -10.31 15.38
C ALA A 128 5.14 -10.36 15.99
N SER A 129 6.06 -11.11 15.41
CA SER A 129 7.49 -11.08 15.70
C SER A 129 8.16 -9.86 15.06
N CYS A 130 7.71 -9.51 13.84
CA CYS A 130 8.11 -8.31 13.13
C CYS A 130 6.89 -7.64 12.48
N VAL A 131 6.88 -6.32 12.44
CA VAL A 131 5.88 -5.51 11.73
C VAL A 131 6.56 -4.77 10.59
N ILE A 132 6.12 -5.00 9.36
CA ILE A 132 6.53 -4.21 8.21
C ILE A 132 5.61 -3.00 8.12
N ALA A 133 6.18 -1.81 8.17
CA ALA A 133 5.51 -0.55 7.87
C ALA A 133 5.90 -0.09 6.47
N VAL A 134 4.93 0.37 5.67
CA VAL A 134 5.20 0.80 4.29
C VAL A 134 5.81 2.20 4.19
N SER A 135 5.95 2.91 5.30
CA SER A 135 6.56 4.25 5.39
C SER A 135 7.02 4.55 6.82
N GLU A 136 7.93 5.51 6.99
CA GLU A 136 8.28 6.03 8.31
C GLU A 136 7.07 6.70 9.00
N SER A 137 6.15 7.27 8.22
CA SER A 137 4.89 7.81 8.71
C SER A 137 4.03 6.73 9.37
N THR A 138 3.84 5.59 8.69
CA THR A 138 3.12 4.42 9.25
C THR A 138 3.85 3.84 10.47
N LYS A 139 5.19 3.81 10.46
CA LYS A 139 5.98 3.38 11.61
C LYS A 139 5.77 4.28 12.83
N ARG A 140 5.79 5.62 12.64
CA ARG A 140 5.47 6.56 13.74
C ARG A 140 4.08 6.31 14.30
N GLU A 141 3.08 6.11 13.47
CA GLU A 141 1.72 5.80 13.94
C GLU A 141 1.62 4.47 14.69
N LEU A 142 2.35 3.43 14.27
CA LEU A 142 2.42 2.17 15.01
C LEU A 142 3.00 2.37 16.42
N VAL A 143 4.02 3.21 16.57
CA VAL A 143 4.59 3.55 17.87
C VAL A 143 3.59 4.39 18.68
N ASP A 144 3.04 5.45 18.10
CA ASP A 144 2.23 6.45 18.81
C ASP A 144 0.84 5.90 19.20
N LEU A 145 0.17 5.18 18.31
CA LEU A 145 -1.21 4.72 18.53
C LEU A 145 -1.28 3.35 19.22
N LEU A 146 -0.27 2.50 19.01
CA LEU A 146 -0.31 1.11 19.45
C LEU A 146 0.82 0.73 20.41
N ALA A 147 1.73 1.67 20.70
CA ALA A 147 2.92 1.47 21.55
C ALA A 147 3.78 0.28 21.08
N VAL A 148 3.89 0.07 19.77
CA VAL A 148 4.75 -0.98 19.20
C VAL A 148 6.21 -0.57 19.38
N PRO A 149 7.09 -1.42 19.95
CA PRO A 149 8.51 -1.10 20.06
C PRO A 149 9.12 -0.82 18.67
N ALA A 150 9.82 0.29 18.53
CA ALA A 150 10.42 0.68 17.24
C ALA A 150 11.38 -0.38 16.68
N ALA A 151 12.06 -1.14 17.53
CA ALA A 151 12.94 -2.25 17.16
C ALA A 151 12.20 -3.42 16.48
N LYS A 152 10.88 -3.56 16.72
CA LYS A 152 10.03 -4.57 16.12
C LYS A 152 9.51 -4.17 14.73
N ILE A 153 9.71 -2.90 14.34
CA ILE A 153 9.19 -2.36 13.08
C ILE A 153 10.31 -2.25 12.06
N ARG A 154 10.12 -2.82 10.89
CA ARG A 154 10.95 -2.61 9.71
C ARG A 154 10.18 -1.78 8.69
N VAL A 155 10.82 -0.78 8.11
CA VAL A 155 10.21 0.01 7.02
C VAL A 155 10.62 -0.59 5.69
N VAL A 156 9.63 -1.05 4.93
CA VAL A 156 9.80 -1.55 3.56
C VAL A 156 8.77 -0.83 2.69
N PRO A 157 9.19 0.09 1.83
CA PRO A 157 8.27 0.88 1.01
C PRO A 157 7.53 0.02 -0.01
N ASN A 158 6.42 0.53 -0.54
CA ASN A 158 5.80 -0.09 -1.70
C ASN A 158 6.62 0.21 -2.95
N ALA A 159 6.62 -0.74 -3.89
CA ALA A 159 7.21 -0.55 -5.22
C ALA A 159 6.20 -0.04 -6.24
N VAL A 160 6.73 0.32 -7.39
CA VAL A 160 6.00 0.78 -8.57
C VAL A 160 6.30 -0.18 -9.72
N GLU A 161 5.25 -0.55 -10.47
CA GLU A 161 5.37 -1.44 -11.62
C GLU A 161 6.25 -0.84 -12.73
N ASP A 162 6.91 -1.71 -13.49
CA ASP A 162 7.88 -1.32 -14.53
C ASP A 162 7.29 -0.47 -15.65
N VAL A 163 5.99 -0.54 -15.87
CA VAL A 163 5.28 0.24 -16.91
C VAL A 163 5.28 1.75 -16.62
N PHE A 164 5.45 2.15 -15.33
CA PHE A 164 5.52 3.55 -14.95
C PHE A 164 6.93 4.09 -15.19
N THR A 165 7.11 4.67 -16.38
CA THR A 165 8.34 5.30 -16.85
C THR A 165 8.01 6.63 -17.53
N PRO A 166 8.97 7.54 -17.69
CA PRO A 166 8.74 8.80 -18.40
C PRO A 166 8.60 8.61 -19.93
N GLU A 167 9.06 7.48 -20.45
CA GLU A 167 9.01 7.11 -21.86
C GLU A 167 7.67 6.47 -22.21
N GLY A 168 7.24 6.69 -23.46
CA GLY A 168 6.05 6.05 -24.03
C GLY A 168 4.92 7.03 -24.39
N PRO A 169 3.76 6.49 -24.80
CA PRO A 169 2.61 7.31 -25.20
C PRO A 169 2.11 8.21 -24.08
N ARG A 170 1.59 9.38 -24.47
CA ARG A 170 0.94 10.34 -23.58
C ARG A 170 -0.54 10.44 -23.91
N ALA A 171 -1.39 10.58 -22.91
CA ALA A 171 -2.79 10.90 -23.14
C ALA A 171 -2.92 12.35 -23.64
N GLU A 172 -3.81 12.58 -24.59
CA GLU A 172 -4.08 13.92 -25.11
C GLU A 172 -5.03 14.70 -24.21
N GLY A 173 -4.98 16.03 -24.32
CA GLY A 173 -5.83 16.96 -23.59
C GLY A 173 -5.10 17.76 -22.53
N ASP A 174 -5.77 18.82 -22.08
CA ASP A 174 -5.29 19.66 -20.97
C ASP A 174 -6.12 19.35 -19.70
N TYR A 175 -5.58 18.49 -18.84
CA TYR A 175 -6.30 18.00 -17.65
C TYR A 175 -5.39 17.85 -16.44
N ALA A 176 -5.98 18.00 -15.26
CA ALA A 176 -5.41 17.48 -14.01
C ALA A 176 -5.85 16.01 -13.80
N LEU A 177 -5.04 15.23 -13.13
CA LEU A 177 -5.32 13.82 -12.83
C LEU A 177 -5.51 13.62 -11.33
N ALA A 178 -6.52 12.84 -10.93
CA ALA A 178 -6.66 12.29 -9.58
C ALA A 178 -6.80 10.77 -9.67
N VAL A 179 -6.20 10.05 -8.72
CA VAL A 179 -6.19 8.58 -8.73
C VAL A 179 -6.62 8.05 -7.37
N GLY A 180 -7.55 7.12 -7.36
CA GLY A 180 -7.97 6.40 -6.15
C GLY A 180 -9.46 6.09 -6.09
N THR A 181 -9.82 5.20 -5.16
CA THR A 181 -11.21 4.91 -4.85
C THR A 181 -11.92 6.16 -4.34
N LEU A 182 -13.17 6.38 -4.77
CA LEU A 182 -13.98 7.51 -4.31
C LEU A 182 -14.40 7.30 -2.86
N GLU A 183 -13.64 7.85 -1.95
CA GLU A 183 -13.84 7.79 -0.50
C GLU A 183 -13.44 9.11 0.18
N PRO A 184 -14.00 9.43 1.37
CA PRO A 184 -13.80 10.74 2.01
C PRO A 184 -12.33 11.14 2.16
N ARG A 185 -11.43 10.20 2.46
CA ARG A 185 -10.00 10.50 2.64
C ARG A 185 -9.29 10.97 1.38
N LYS A 186 -9.78 10.60 0.19
CA LYS A 186 -9.21 11.04 -1.11
C LYS A 186 -9.55 12.49 -1.47
N ASN A 187 -10.45 13.13 -0.72
CA ASN A 187 -10.70 14.59 -0.77
C ASN A 187 -11.14 15.13 -2.14
N LEU A 188 -11.78 14.29 -2.96
CA LEU A 188 -12.09 14.62 -4.36
C LEU A 188 -12.91 15.90 -4.51
N GLN A 189 -13.83 16.19 -3.59
CA GLN A 189 -14.66 17.40 -3.66
C GLN A 189 -13.82 18.68 -3.62
N ARG A 190 -12.83 18.76 -2.70
CA ARG A 190 -11.93 19.93 -2.64
C ARG A 190 -10.98 19.98 -3.81
N ILE A 191 -10.47 18.82 -4.25
CA ILE A 191 -9.63 18.72 -5.45
C ILE A 191 -10.40 19.26 -6.66
N ALA A 192 -11.63 18.79 -6.90
CA ALA A 192 -12.44 19.24 -8.03
C ALA A 192 -12.80 20.72 -7.96
N ALA A 193 -13.05 21.26 -6.76
CA ALA A 193 -13.30 22.70 -6.57
C ALA A 193 -12.03 23.56 -6.81
N ALA A 194 -10.84 22.99 -6.64
CA ALA A 194 -9.57 23.69 -6.86
C ALA A 194 -9.10 23.63 -8.32
N VAL A 195 -9.51 22.62 -9.08
CA VAL A 195 -9.07 22.41 -10.47
C VAL A 195 -9.88 23.30 -11.41
N GLU A 196 -9.19 24.16 -12.14
CA GLU A 196 -9.72 24.86 -13.28
C GLU A 196 -9.60 24.01 -14.54
N GLY A 197 -10.71 23.82 -15.26
CA GLY A 197 -10.78 22.92 -16.41
C GLY A 197 -11.07 21.47 -16.05
N GLU A 198 -10.60 20.54 -16.87
CA GLU A 198 -10.92 19.11 -16.77
C GLU A 198 -10.12 18.44 -15.65
N LEU A 199 -10.81 17.71 -14.78
CA LEU A 199 -10.23 16.78 -13.82
C LEU A 199 -10.59 15.34 -14.23
N ARG A 200 -9.60 14.57 -14.69
CA ARG A 200 -9.76 13.14 -14.91
C ARG A 200 -9.54 12.37 -13.62
N VAL A 201 -10.46 11.45 -13.31
CA VAL A 201 -10.38 10.64 -12.10
C VAL A 201 -10.35 9.16 -12.47
N VAL A 202 -9.29 8.49 -12.04
CA VAL A 202 -9.09 7.04 -12.20
C VAL A 202 -9.36 6.33 -10.89
N GLY A 203 -10.18 5.29 -10.91
CA GLY A 203 -10.47 4.42 -9.78
C GLY A 203 -11.94 4.03 -9.68
N VAL A 204 -12.26 3.16 -8.72
CA VAL A 204 -13.63 2.70 -8.51
C VAL A 204 -14.47 3.71 -7.72
N ARG A 205 -15.77 3.71 -7.96
CA ARG A 205 -16.72 4.40 -7.09
C ARG A 205 -16.79 3.66 -5.76
N GLY A 206 -16.28 4.30 -4.71
CA GLY A 206 -16.28 3.77 -3.35
C GLY A 206 -17.56 4.09 -2.57
N TRP A 207 -17.41 4.55 -1.33
CA TRP A 207 -18.50 4.86 -0.42
C TRP A 207 -18.50 6.36 -0.04
N GLY A 208 -19.60 6.82 0.57
CA GLY A 208 -19.69 8.18 1.11
C GLY A 208 -20.59 9.13 0.31
N GLY A 209 -21.30 8.65 -0.73
CA GLY A 209 -22.30 9.45 -1.47
C GLY A 209 -21.72 10.70 -2.15
N VAL A 210 -20.46 10.64 -2.58
CA VAL A 210 -19.78 11.80 -3.20
C VAL A 210 -20.37 12.01 -4.60
N GLU A 211 -21.06 13.12 -4.80
CA GLU A 211 -21.50 13.58 -6.13
C GLU A 211 -20.29 13.93 -6.99
N SER A 212 -20.34 13.62 -8.28
CA SER A 212 -19.32 14.01 -9.23
C SER A 212 -19.51 15.48 -9.59
N PRO A 213 -18.56 16.38 -9.30
CA PRO A 213 -18.61 17.76 -9.76
C PRO A 213 -18.63 17.82 -11.31
N PRO A 214 -19.17 18.90 -11.90
CA PRO A 214 -19.38 19.00 -13.36
C PRO A 214 -18.07 18.99 -14.19
N ASN A 215 -16.94 19.37 -13.60
CA ASN A 215 -15.63 19.35 -14.25
C ASN A 215 -14.89 17.99 -14.11
N VAL A 216 -15.53 16.97 -13.51
CA VAL A 216 -14.92 15.65 -13.30
C VAL A 216 -15.30 14.69 -14.43
N VAL A 217 -14.28 14.18 -15.11
CA VAL A 217 -14.40 13.07 -16.06
C VAL A 217 -13.97 11.80 -15.36
N TRP A 218 -14.94 10.94 -15.05
CA TRP A 218 -14.71 9.68 -14.35
C TRP A 218 -14.35 8.58 -15.33
N LEU A 219 -13.08 8.09 -15.28
CA LEU A 219 -12.57 7.06 -16.18
C LEU A 219 -12.80 5.62 -15.67
N GLY A 220 -13.17 5.45 -14.40
CA GLY A 220 -13.24 4.14 -13.78
C GLY A 220 -11.88 3.50 -13.54
N GLU A 221 -11.84 2.17 -13.45
CA GLU A 221 -10.57 1.43 -13.43
C GLU A 221 -9.98 1.37 -14.83
N VAL A 222 -8.69 1.61 -14.95
CA VAL A 222 -7.92 1.49 -16.19
C VAL A 222 -6.76 0.52 -16.00
N SER A 223 -6.14 0.05 -17.08
CA SER A 223 -4.91 -0.73 -16.99
C SER A 223 -3.73 0.14 -16.54
N ASP A 224 -2.64 -0.49 -16.09
CA ASP A 224 -1.44 0.23 -15.65
C ASP A 224 -0.78 0.98 -16.82
N GLU A 225 -0.84 0.44 -18.03
CA GLU A 225 -0.37 1.10 -19.26
C GLU A 225 -1.16 2.36 -19.56
N GLU A 226 -2.49 2.30 -19.42
CA GLU A 226 -3.34 3.47 -19.61
C GLU A 226 -3.14 4.49 -18.50
N LEU A 227 -2.97 4.06 -17.25
CA LEU A 227 -2.67 4.94 -16.13
C LEU A 227 -1.32 5.63 -16.31
N ALA A 228 -0.28 4.91 -16.77
CA ALA A 228 1.02 5.49 -17.09
C ALA A 228 0.91 6.52 -18.23
N ARG A 229 0.09 6.22 -19.25
CA ARG A 229 -0.21 7.15 -20.35
C ARG A 229 -0.88 8.44 -19.84
N LEU A 230 -1.81 8.29 -18.87
CA LEU A 230 -2.48 9.41 -18.23
C LEU A 230 -1.52 10.25 -17.38
N TYR A 231 -0.64 9.64 -16.58
CA TYR A 231 0.38 10.37 -15.83
C TYR A 231 1.28 11.20 -16.75
N ARG A 232 1.79 10.59 -17.82
CA ARG A 232 2.67 11.26 -18.79
C ARG A 232 2.01 12.45 -19.50
N GLY A 233 0.68 12.40 -19.69
CA GLY A 233 -0.09 13.43 -20.37
C GLY A 233 -0.65 14.52 -19.46
N ALA A 234 -0.81 14.25 -18.18
CA ALA A 234 -1.43 15.18 -17.24
C ALA A 234 -0.61 16.47 -17.02
N ARG A 235 -1.30 17.60 -16.81
CA ARG A 235 -0.68 18.83 -16.30
C ARG A 235 -0.02 18.56 -14.93
N CYS A 236 -0.75 17.87 -14.07
CA CYS A 236 -0.26 17.40 -12.78
C CYS A 236 -1.17 16.31 -12.23
N LEU A 237 -0.59 15.44 -11.38
CA LEU A 237 -1.34 14.66 -10.41
C LEU A 237 -1.74 15.58 -9.25
N VAL A 238 -3.04 15.64 -8.92
CA VAL A 238 -3.54 16.30 -7.70
C VAL A 238 -3.93 15.21 -6.70
N TYR A 239 -3.07 14.97 -5.73
CA TYR A 239 -3.23 13.93 -4.72
C TYR A 239 -3.24 14.54 -3.31
N ALA A 240 -4.16 15.51 -3.10
CA ALA A 240 -4.35 16.21 -1.84
C ALA A 240 -5.22 15.39 -0.87
N SER A 241 -4.86 14.11 -0.66
CA SER A 241 -5.53 13.20 0.27
C SER A 241 -5.38 13.69 1.71
N LEU A 242 -6.42 13.48 2.52
CA LEU A 242 -6.42 13.83 3.94
C LEU A 242 -5.59 12.85 4.78
N TYR A 243 -5.39 11.64 4.28
CA TYR A 243 -4.61 10.59 4.94
C TYR A 243 -4.24 9.47 3.96
N GLU A 244 -2.99 9.03 4.03
CA GLU A 244 -2.45 7.85 3.32
C GLU A 244 -1.34 7.21 4.16
N GLY A 245 -1.15 5.89 3.99
CA GLY A 245 -0.04 5.19 4.62
C GLY A 245 1.24 5.19 3.78
N PHE A 246 1.13 5.43 2.45
CA PHE A 246 2.27 5.53 1.53
C PHE A 246 2.03 6.57 0.44
N GLY A 247 1.06 6.32 -0.46
CA GLY A 247 0.81 7.17 -1.62
C GLY A 247 1.34 6.58 -2.92
N ILE A 248 0.94 5.35 -3.25
CA ILE A 248 1.32 4.69 -4.51
C ILE A 248 1.16 5.60 -5.73
N PRO A 249 0.04 6.35 -5.91
CA PRO A 249 -0.10 7.26 -7.05
C PRO A 249 0.96 8.36 -7.12
N VAL A 250 1.50 8.79 -5.97
CA VAL A 250 2.62 9.76 -5.94
C VAL A 250 3.91 9.11 -6.46
N ALA A 251 4.19 7.87 -6.06
CA ALA A 251 5.34 7.13 -6.54
C ALA A 251 5.25 6.82 -8.05
N GLU A 252 4.06 6.45 -8.54
CA GLU A 252 3.78 6.24 -9.97
C GLU A 252 3.98 7.51 -10.79
N ALA A 253 3.47 8.63 -10.29
CA ALA A 253 3.62 9.94 -10.92
C ALA A 253 5.10 10.38 -11.00
N LEU A 254 5.88 10.18 -9.93
CA LEU A 254 7.33 10.41 -9.92
C LEU A 254 8.03 9.57 -10.98
N ALA A 255 7.72 8.29 -11.08
CA ALA A 255 8.32 7.39 -12.05
C ALA A 255 8.01 7.83 -13.50
N CYS A 256 6.82 8.39 -13.73
CA CYS A 256 6.41 8.95 -15.04
C CYS A 256 6.89 10.40 -15.29
N GLY A 257 7.54 11.06 -14.34
CA GLY A 257 7.91 12.47 -14.43
C GLY A 257 6.68 13.41 -14.52
N CYS A 258 5.56 13.01 -13.92
CA CYS A 258 4.34 13.84 -13.84
C CYS A 258 4.50 14.89 -12.74
N PRO A 259 4.16 16.17 -12.97
CA PRO A 259 4.07 17.14 -11.89
C PRO A 259 3.12 16.70 -10.78
N ILE A 260 3.50 16.92 -9.51
CA ILE A 260 2.75 16.43 -8.35
C ILE A 260 2.34 17.56 -7.43
N VAL A 261 1.06 17.57 -7.06
CA VAL A 261 0.49 18.39 -6.00
C VAL A 261 -0.05 17.48 -4.93
N THR A 262 0.52 17.52 -3.72
CA THR A 262 0.18 16.59 -2.64
C THR A 262 0.15 17.24 -1.27
N SER A 263 -0.39 16.55 -0.28
CA SER A 263 -0.57 17.07 1.07
C SER A 263 0.75 17.17 1.83
N THR A 264 0.95 18.26 2.55
CA THR A 264 2.11 18.46 3.44
C THR A 264 2.06 17.50 4.65
N GLY A 265 3.22 17.21 5.24
CA GLY A 265 3.37 16.51 6.51
C GLY A 265 2.80 15.08 6.56
N SER A 266 2.76 14.38 5.43
CA SER A 266 2.13 13.07 5.26
C SER A 266 3.11 12.01 4.74
N ALA A 267 2.67 10.75 4.69
CA ALA A 267 3.43 9.68 4.02
C ALA A 267 3.71 10.00 2.54
N MET A 268 2.81 10.72 1.89
CA MET A 268 2.99 11.18 0.50
C MET A 268 4.17 12.17 0.38
N ALA A 269 4.37 13.01 1.39
CA ALA A 269 5.53 13.92 1.42
C ALA A 269 6.85 13.16 1.62
N GLU A 270 6.82 12.05 2.37
CA GLU A 270 7.97 11.15 2.49
C GLU A 270 8.34 10.51 1.14
N VAL A 271 7.34 10.08 0.38
CA VAL A 271 7.51 9.48 -0.96
C VAL A 271 8.00 10.50 -1.98
N ALA A 272 7.40 11.68 -2.01
CA ALA A 272 7.72 12.71 -3.00
C ALA A 272 9.03 13.45 -2.70
N GLY A 273 9.41 13.63 -1.43
CA GLY A 273 10.61 14.40 -1.07
C GLY A 273 10.52 15.87 -1.54
N GLU A 274 11.48 16.33 -2.30
CA GLU A 274 11.50 17.67 -2.86
C GLU A 274 10.82 17.77 -4.23
N ASP A 275 10.36 16.65 -4.78
CA ASP A 275 9.83 16.53 -6.14
C ASP A 275 8.32 16.80 -6.27
N ALA A 276 7.71 17.48 -5.31
CA ALA A 276 6.29 17.81 -5.35
C ALA A 276 5.99 19.22 -4.82
N THR A 277 4.86 19.76 -5.26
CA THR A 277 4.27 20.97 -4.67
C THR A 277 3.36 20.58 -3.51
N TYR A 278 3.65 21.11 -2.33
CA TYR A 278 2.93 20.81 -1.10
C TYR A 278 1.82 21.80 -0.82
N VAL A 279 0.67 21.26 -0.38
CA VAL A 279 -0.55 22.04 -0.10
C VAL A 279 -1.20 21.61 1.22
N ASP A 280 -2.01 22.50 1.78
CA ASP A 280 -2.97 22.14 2.82
C ASP A 280 -4.18 21.45 2.15
N PRO A 281 -4.44 20.16 2.40
CA PRO A 281 -5.56 19.46 1.78
C PRO A 281 -6.94 19.93 2.29
N ALA A 282 -7.00 20.67 3.38
CA ALA A 282 -8.24 21.23 3.91
C ALA A 282 -8.64 22.56 3.25
N ASP A 283 -7.70 23.22 2.57
CA ASP A 283 -7.88 24.53 1.94
C ASP A 283 -7.88 24.44 0.41
N VAL A 284 -9.02 24.78 -0.22
CA VAL A 284 -9.21 24.75 -1.68
C VAL A 284 -8.28 25.75 -2.38
N GLU A 285 -8.05 26.93 -1.79
CA GLU A 285 -7.16 27.95 -2.37
C GLU A 285 -5.69 27.50 -2.30
N SER A 286 -5.29 26.82 -1.24
CA SER A 286 -3.97 26.21 -1.15
C SER A 286 -3.77 25.16 -2.25
N ILE A 287 -4.76 24.31 -2.49
CA ILE A 287 -4.72 23.29 -3.57
C ILE A 287 -4.64 23.99 -4.93
N ARG A 288 -5.47 25.02 -5.20
CA ARG A 288 -5.47 25.78 -6.45
C ARG A 288 -4.12 26.46 -6.70
N ALA A 289 -3.59 27.15 -5.71
CA ALA A 289 -2.28 27.77 -5.79
C ALA A 289 -1.15 26.74 -6.00
N GLY A 290 -1.28 25.55 -5.41
CA GLY A 290 -0.37 24.43 -5.63
C GLY A 290 -0.39 23.94 -7.07
N ILE A 291 -1.57 23.77 -7.66
CA ILE A 291 -1.73 23.37 -9.08
C ILE A 291 -1.06 24.38 -10.00
N ALA A 292 -1.25 25.68 -9.75
CA ALA A 292 -0.65 26.75 -10.56
C ALA A 292 0.90 26.78 -10.47
N ARG A 293 1.48 26.26 -9.40
CA ARG A 293 2.93 26.21 -9.17
C ARG A 293 3.55 24.83 -9.39
N ALA A 294 2.74 23.85 -9.82
CA ALA A 294 3.23 22.50 -10.06
C ALA A 294 4.36 22.50 -11.10
N PHE A 295 5.43 21.80 -10.79
CA PHE A 295 6.60 21.69 -11.66
C PHE A 295 6.84 20.24 -12.04
N ARG A 296 7.53 20.01 -13.15
CA ARG A 296 7.89 18.67 -13.60
C ARG A 296 9.12 18.19 -12.85
N PRO A 297 9.02 17.10 -12.08
CA PRO A 297 10.16 16.55 -11.36
C PRO A 297 11.10 15.79 -12.29
N GLU A 298 12.32 15.51 -11.85
CA GLU A 298 13.16 14.51 -12.45
C GLU A 298 12.55 13.11 -12.18
N PRO A 299 12.36 12.29 -13.23
CA PRO A 299 11.75 10.97 -13.05
C PRO A 299 12.63 10.08 -12.18
N ARG A 300 12.02 9.45 -11.16
CA ARG A 300 12.71 8.47 -10.32
C ARG A 300 11.74 7.44 -9.76
N ARG A 301 12.24 6.24 -9.51
CA ARG A 301 11.53 5.21 -8.74
C ARG A 301 11.83 5.34 -7.26
N VAL A 302 10.83 5.11 -6.43
CA VAL A 302 10.98 5.05 -4.96
C VAL A 302 11.60 3.72 -4.55
N ALA A 303 11.10 2.63 -5.11
CA ALA A 303 11.61 1.28 -4.97
C ALA A 303 11.14 0.43 -6.16
N ASP A 304 11.85 -0.67 -6.43
CA ASP A 304 11.37 -1.73 -7.32
C ASP A 304 10.93 -2.97 -6.52
N TRP A 305 10.19 -3.88 -7.17
CA TRP A 305 9.67 -5.08 -6.51
C TRP A 305 10.78 -6.04 -6.07
N ALA A 306 11.91 -6.09 -6.78
CA ALA A 306 13.04 -6.92 -6.39
C ALA A 306 13.68 -6.44 -5.08
N ASP A 307 13.78 -5.12 -4.87
CA ASP A 307 14.27 -4.54 -3.62
C ASP A 307 13.30 -4.79 -2.46
N VAL A 308 12.00 -4.61 -2.69
CA VAL A 308 10.95 -4.89 -1.70
C VAL A 308 10.95 -6.36 -1.30
N ALA A 309 11.02 -7.26 -2.27
CA ALA A 309 11.07 -8.70 -2.01
C ALA A 309 12.33 -9.09 -1.25
N ARG A 310 13.49 -8.59 -1.66
CA ARG A 310 14.79 -8.84 -0.99
C ARG A 310 14.78 -8.35 0.46
N ALA A 311 14.30 -7.12 0.71
CA ALA A 311 14.18 -6.58 2.06
C ALA A 311 13.20 -7.38 2.93
N THR A 312 12.10 -7.86 2.34
CA THR A 312 11.12 -8.69 3.03
C THR A 312 11.67 -10.10 3.31
N GLN A 313 12.39 -10.69 2.36
CA GLN A 313 13.04 -11.99 2.52
C GLN A 313 14.09 -11.97 3.62
N ALA A 314 14.91 -10.91 3.70
CA ALA A 314 15.89 -10.75 4.78
C ALA A 314 15.25 -10.75 6.18
N ILE A 315 14.02 -10.22 6.31
CA ILE A 315 13.24 -10.30 7.56
C ILE A 315 12.84 -11.77 7.86
N TYR A 316 12.45 -12.52 6.85
CA TYR A 316 12.10 -13.94 7.05
C TYR A 316 13.31 -14.74 7.50
N GLU A 317 14.47 -14.53 6.86
CA GLU A 317 15.73 -15.19 7.18
C GLU A 317 16.19 -14.86 8.59
N GLU A 318 16.13 -13.59 9.02
CA GLU A 318 16.43 -13.15 10.40
C GLU A 318 15.53 -13.83 11.43
N LEU A 319 14.27 -14.11 11.10
CA LEU A 319 13.31 -14.66 12.04
C LEU A 319 13.30 -16.19 12.09
N ALA A 320 13.71 -16.87 11.01
CA ALA A 320 13.75 -18.33 10.90
C ALA A 320 15.04 -18.92 11.48
N GLY A 321 16.13 -18.15 11.56
CA GLY A 321 17.44 -18.55 12.09
C GLY A 321 17.55 -18.31 13.57
#